data_0e6b10e78a900e2ea1e922e9b8213fba
#
_entry.id   0e6b10e78a900e2ea1e922e9b8213fba
#
_cell.length_a   1.000
_cell.length_b   1.000
_cell.length_c   1.000
_cell.angle_alpha   90.00
_cell.angle_beta   90.00
_cell.angle_gamma   90.00
#
_symmetry.space_group_name_H-M   'P 1'
#
loop_
_entity.id
_entity.type
_entity.pdbx_description
1 polymer ?
#
loop_
_entity_poly.entity_id
_entity_poly.type
_entity_poly.pdbx_seq_one_letter_code
_entity_poly.pdbx_strand_id
1 'polypeptide(L)'
;MAIRASVLLGASYLFCGISQNEYQLFAARAFQGVANGYVAAAMTIISASADPKKIGVTLGFAQTALIVGGICGPLIGGVISHVAGMRNSFFISALLLWLVSVAVIFFITEPVTKNDRKDIVEKTSMAEDLKYAYHNVRLRDLLIISFLIQSTILMIQPVTSLYVGELLGSMEKVEVVSGFIMSAGGIAGALTTALWGKFGQSHGYYFTMMVTMISAGMLTLIQAIPREIWGFAACQFLVGCFLVGVNPSLNAALVKYTPEFFHGRVFGLATAAQQFGNMAGPLIAACIMYTALWHVYAFAGTVQLIVGIMLYCKYVKKGELG
;
A
#
# COMPACT_ATOMS: atom_id res chain seq x y z
N MET A 1 -8.30 -8.21 20.23
CA MET A 1 -7.50 -8.57 19.01
C MET A 1 -6.42 -7.55 18.72
N ALA A 2 -6.69 -6.25 18.71
CA ALA A 2 -5.71 -5.18 18.40
C ALA A 2 -4.48 -5.17 19.33
N ILE A 3 -4.68 -5.32 20.66
CA ILE A 3 -3.57 -5.35 21.64
C ILE A 3 -2.61 -6.50 21.35
N ARG A 4 -3.13 -7.70 21.09
CA ARG A 4 -2.26 -8.85 20.76
C ARG A 4 -1.45 -8.61 19.49
N ALA A 5 -2.08 -8.04 18.45
CA ALA A 5 -1.42 -7.73 17.19
C ALA A 5 -0.32 -6.65 17.37
N SER A 6 -0.58 -5.58 18.12
CA SER A 6 0.41 -4.52 18.37
C SER A 6 1.58 -5.00 19.23
N VAL A 7 1.33 -5.83 20.25
CA VAL A 7 2.39 -6.42 21.10
C VAL A 7 3.28 -7.36 20.27
N LEU A 8 2.68 -8.25 19.48
CA LEU A 8 3.42 -9.18 18.62
C LEU A 8 4.20 -8.44 17.52
N LEU A 9 3.63 -7.37 16.97
CA LEU A 9 4.30 -6.53 15.99
C LEU A 9 5.48 -5.80 16.62
N GLY A 10 5.35 -5.25 17.83
CA GLY A 10 6.45 -4.67 18.58
C GLY A 10 7.58 -5.68 18.89
N ALA A 11 7.22 -6.90 19.27
CA ALA A 11 8.17 -7.98 19.47
C ALA A 11 8.92 -8.35 18.17
N SER A 12 8.24 -8.34 17.01
CA SER A 12 8.89 -8.59 15.72
C SER A 12 9.93 -7.53 15.36
N TYR A 13 9.66 -6.25 15.66
CA TYR A 13 10.65 -5.17 15.48
C TYR A 13 11.82 -5.31 16.45
N LEU A 14 11.58 -5.73 17.70
CA LEU A 14 12.65 -6.05 18.63
C LEU A 14 13.57 -7.15 18.06
N PHE A 15 13.00 -8.23 17.55
CA PHE A 15 13.77 -9.32 16.92
C PHE A 15 14.57 -8.83 15.70
N CYS A 16 14.00 -7.92 14.89
CA CYS A 16 14.76 -7.29 13.81
C CYS A 16 15.97 -6.49 14.31
N GLY A 17 15.82 -5.76 15.43
CA GLY A 17 16.92 -4.99 16.03
C GLY A 17 18.04 -5.86 16.63
N ILE A 18 17.70 -7.04 17.17
CA ILE A 18 18.67 -7.97 17.76
C ILE A 18 19.36 -8.84 16.69
N SER A 19 18.78 -8.97 15.49
CA SER A 19 19.31 -9.84 14.44
C SER A 19 20.76 -9.48 14.08
N GLN A 20 21.60 -10.53 13.96
CA GLN A 20 23.04 -10.39 13.66
C GLN A 20 23.37 -10.82 12.22
N ASN A 21 22.49 -11.58 11.58
CA ASN A 21 22.65 -12.06 10.21
C ASN A 21 21.31 -12.00 9.44
N GLU A 22 21.41 -12.16 8.11
CA GLU A 22 20.26 -12.10 7.21
C GLU A 22 19.21 -13.18 7.49
N TYR A 23 19.59 -14.36 7.94
CA TYR A 23 18.65 -15.46 8.24
C TYR A 23 17.80 -15.12 9.48
N GLN A 24 18.40 -14.53 10.50
CA GLN A 24 17.68 -14.07 11.69
C GLN A 24 16.72 -12.93 11.33
N LEU A 25 17.18 -11.98 10.51
CA LEU A 25 16.35 -10.89 10.03
C LEU A 25 15.17 -11.42 9.19
N PHE A 26 15.42 -12.39 8.33
CA PHE A 26 14.38 -13.06 7.56
C PHE A 26 13.34 -13.73 8.47
N ALA A 27 13.78 -14.48 9.47
CA ALA A 27 12.88 -15.12 10.43
C ALA A 27 12.04 -14.09 11.22
N ALA A 28 12.66 -12.98 11.66
CA ALA A 28 11.96 -11.88 12.34
C ALA A 28 10.91 -11.23 11.43
N ARG A 29 11.21 -11.03 10.14
CA ARG A 29 10.27 -10.52 9.14
C ARG A 29 9.15 -11.51 8.82
N ALA A 30 9.44 -12.81 8.75
CA ALA A 30 8.41 -13.84 8.59
C ALA A 30 7.46 -13.85 9.81
N PHE A 31 7.98 -13.74 11.02
CA PHE A 31 7.18 -13.58 12.25
C PHE A 31 6.33 -12.31 12.20
N GLN A 32 6.88 -11.19 11.71
CA GLN A 32 6.14 -9.94 11.51
C GLN A 32 4.94 -10.13 10.59
N GLY A 33 5.08 -10.93 9.53
CA GLY A 33 3.98 -11.24 8.61
C GLY A 33 2.80 -11.93 9.32
N VAL A 34 3.09 -12.86 10.23
CA VAL A 34 2.07 -13.55 11.06
C VAL A 34 1.43 -12.57 12.07
N ALA A 35 2.22 -11.65 12.62
CA ALA A 35 1.76 -10.66 13.58
C ALA A 35 0.96 -9.49 12.95
N ASN A 36 0.98 -9.36 11.61
CA ASN A 36 0.41 -8.22 10.89
C ASN A 36 -1.12 -8.33 10.80
N GLY A 37 -1.82 -7.77 11.76
CA GLY A 37 -3.28 -7.71 11.78
C GLY A 37 -3.82 -6.47 12.50
N TYR A 38 -2.91 -5.58 12.95
CA TYR A 38 -3.28 -4.43 13.78
C TYR A 38 -4.24 -3.47 13.10
N VAL A 39 -3.97 -3.10 11.84
CA VAL A 39 -4.80 -2.13 11.10
C VAL A 39 -6.22 -2.66 10.91
N ALA A 40 -6.37 -3.93 10.52
CA ALA A 40 -7.68 -4.55 10.34
C ALA A 40 -8.45 -4.61 11.67
N ALA A 41 -7.77 -5.00 12.75
CA ALA A 41 -8.38 -5.02 14.10
C ALA A 41 -8.78 -3.61 14.56
N ALA A 42 -7.93 -2.61 14.35
CA ALA A 42 -8.22 -1.21 14.69
C ALA A 42 -9.44 -0.69 13.92
N MET A 43 -9.50 -0.92 12.61
CA MET A 43 -10.66 -0.53 11.78
C MET A 43 -11.95 -1.21 12.23
N THR A 44 -11.89 -2.47 12.65
CA THR A 44 -13.06 -3.19 13.19
C THR A 44 -13.53 -2.58 14.50
N ILE A 45 -12.62 -2.25 15.42
CA ILE A 45 -12.97 -1.59 16.69
C ILE A 45 -13.58 -0.21 16.44
N ILE A 46 -12.96 0.59 15.56
CA ILE A 46 -13.46 1.91 15.19
C ILE A 46 -14.87 1.82 14.59
N SER A 47 -15.10 0.88 13.68
CA SER A 47 -16.43 0.69 13.06
C SER A 47 -17.49 0.20 14.05
N ALA A 48 -17.10 -0.61 15.02
CA ALA A 48 -18.01 -1.12 16.05
C ALA A 48 -18.34 -0.08 17.15
N SER A 49 -17.41 0.85 17.44
CA SER A 49 -17.55 1.86 18.47
C SER A 49 -18.12 3.18 17.97
N ALA A 50 -18.11 3.43 16.66
CA ALA A 50 -18.59 4.67 16.07
C ALA A 50 -20.12 4.75 16.08
N ASP A 51 -20.64 5.97 16.32
CA ASP A 51 -22.06 6.26 16.13
C ASP A 51 -22.45 5.95 14.67
N PRO A 52 -23.53 5.17 14.43
CA PRO A 52 -23.99 4.85 13.07
C PRO A 52 -24.15 6.07 12.15
N LYS A 53 -24.50 7.23 12.69
CA LYS A 53 -24.63 8.50 11.94
C LYS A 53 -23.28 9.12 11.56
N LYS A 54 -22.20 8.78 12.24
CA LYS A 54 -20.87 9.37 12.09
C LYS A 54 -19.80 8.37 11.62
N ILE A 55 -20.18 7.12 11.37
CA ILE A 55 -19.24 6.04 11.04
C ILE A 55 -18.35 6.38 9.83
N GLY A 56 -18.92 7.01 8.80
CA GLY A 56 -18.16 7.42 7.61
C GLY A 56 -17.10 8.47 7.94
N VAL A 57 -17.43 9.45 8.78
CA VAL A 57 -16.47 10.49 9.21
C VAL A 57 -15.37 9.87 10.07
N THR A 58 -15.73 9.00 11.00
CA THR A 58 -14.76 8.34 11.90
C THR A 58 -13.79 7.44 11.13
N LEU A 59 -14.29 6.65 10.18
CA LEU A 59 -13.43 5.85 9.30
C LEU A 59 -12.57 6.73 8.38
N GLY A 60 -13.10 7.88 7.95
CA GLY A 60 -12.34 8.88 7.19
C GLY A 60 -11.14 9.42 7.96
N PHE A 61 -11.30 9.76 9.25
CA PHE A 61 -10.19 10.15 10.12
C PHE A 61 -9.15 9.04 10.27
N ALA A 62 -9.59 7.78 10.45
CA ALA A 62 -8.67 6.64 10.53
C ALA A 62 -7.87 6.44 9.24
N GLN A 63 -8.51 6.58 8.07
CA GLN A 63 -7.83 6.52 6.79
C GLN A 63 -6.84 7.68 6.60
N THR A 64 -7.22 8.88 7.03
CA THR A 64 -6.31 10.05 7.01
C THR A 64 -5.07 9.79 7.86
N ALA A 65 -5.24 9.21 9.06
CA ALA A 65 -4.11 8.85 9.92
C ALA A 65 -3.17 7.83 9.26
N LEU A 66 -3.70 6.84 8.54
CA LEU A 66 -2.90 5.87 7.77
C LEU A 66 -2.11 6.56 6.65
N ILE A 67 -2.73 7.49 5.94
CA ILE A 67 -2.07 8.26 4.86
C ILE A 67 -0.95 9.13 5.46
N VAL A 68 -1.23 9.87 6.53
CA VAL A 68 -0.23 10.70 7.21
C VAL A 68 0.93 9.85 7.72
N GLY A 69 0.63 8.70 8.34
CA GLY A 69 1.65 7.75 8.77
C GLY A 69 2.51 7.22 7.62
N GLY A 70 1.90 6.91 6.47
CA GLY A 70 2.60 6.49 5.26
C GLY A 70 3.51 7.57 4.66
N ILE A 71 3.13 8.83 4.79
CA ILE A 71 3.93 10.00 4.32
C ILE A 71 5.07 10.30 5.30
N CYS A 72 4.75 10.42 6.60
CA CYS A 72 5.72 10.81 7.62
C CYS A 72 6.66 9.66 8.00
N GLY A 73 6.22 8.41 7.85
CA GLY A 73 6.97 7.22 8.24
C GLY A 73 8.37 7.15 7.62
N PRO A 74 8.51 7.20 6.30
CA PRO A 74 9.83 7.16 5.64
C PRO A 74 10.75 8.30 6.06
N LEU A 75 10.21 9.53 6.21
CA LEU A 75 11.00 10.69 6.63
C LEU A 75 11.48 10.54 8.08
N ILE A 76 10.57 10.26 9.01
CA ILE A 76 10.90 10.08 10.44
C ILE A 76 11.83 8.88 10.61
N GLY A 77 11.54 7.77 9.95
CA GLY A 77 12.36 6.56 9.97
C GLY A 77 13.77 6.80 9.42
N GLY A 78 13.89 7.56 8.32
CA GLY A 78 15.16 7.95 7.74
C GLY A 78 16.01 8.81 8.69
N VAL A 79 15.38 9.82 9.33
CA VAL A 79 16.07 10.66 10.33
C VAL A 79 16.50 9.85 11.56
N ILE A 80 15.63 9.03 12.11
CA ILE A 80 15.95 8.16 13.26
C ILE A 80 17.09 7.20 12.90
N SER A 81 17.03 6.58 11.72
CA SER A 81 18.06 5.65 11.26
C SER A 81 19.42 6.34 11.10
N HIS A 82 19.43 7.56 10.59
CA HIS A 82 20.65 8.35 10.43
C HIS A 82 21.26 8.78 11.77
N VAL A 83 20.43 9.26 12.71
CA VAL A 83 20.91 9.80 14.00
C VAL A 83 21.22 8.69 14.99
N ALA A 84 20.35 7.71 15.12
CA ALA A 84 20.46 6.65 16.13
C ALA A 84 21.06 5.35 15.58
N GLY A 85 21.18 5.22 14.26
CA GLY A 85 21.60 4.00 13.58
C GLY A 85 20.42 3.07 13.26
N MET A 86 20.59 2.26 12.22
CA MET A 86 19.53 1.38 11.69
C MET A 86 18.98 0.39 12.75
N ARG A 87 19.84 -0.19 13.59
CA ARG A 87 19.42 -1.12 14.65
C ARG A 87 18.58 -0.43 15.72
N ASN A 88 18.98 0.75 16.14
CA ASN A 88 18.26 1.50 17.15
C ASN A 88 16.89 1.99 16.62
N SER A 89 16.75 2.23 15.31
CA SER A 89 15.45 2.56 14.72
C SER A 89 14.43 1.42 14.88
N PHE A 90 14.86 0.15 14.83
CA PHE A 90 14.00 -0.99 15.14
C PHE A 90 13.57 -1.01 16.60
N PHE A 91 14.48 -0.73 17.54
CA PHE A 91 14.14 -0.67 18.97
C PHE A 91 13.18 0.48 19.29
N ILE A 92 13.39 1.65 18.69
CA ILE A 92 12.49 2.80 18.83
C ILE A 92 11.10 2.46 18.26
N SER A 93 11.03 1.80 17.11
CA SER A 93 9.78 1.37 16.51
C SER A 93 9.05 0.34 17.39
N ALA A 94 9.77 -0.62 18.00
CA ALA A 94 9.21 -1.57 18.94
C ALA A 94 8.63 -0.87 20.18
N LEU A 95 9.37 0.08 20.75
CA LEU A 95 8.94 0.87 21.90
C LEU A 95 7.66 1.68 21.58
N LEU A 96 7.62 2.37 20.43
CA LEU A 96 6.44 3.13 20.01
C LEU A 96 5.21 2.23 19.85
N LEU A 97 5.35 1.03 19.26
CA LEU A 97 4.27 0.06 19.14
C LEU A 97 3.76 -0.44 20.50
N TRP A 98 4.66 -0.66 21.46
CA TRP A 98 4.26 -1.02 22.82
C TRP A 98 3.60 0.13 23.56
N LEU A 99 4.06 1.38 23.37
CA LEU A 99 3.36 2.56 23.90
C LEU A 99 1.94 2.68 23.32
N VAL A 100 1.78 2.43 22.02
CA VAL A 100 0.44 2.35 21.41
C VAL A 100 -0.39 1.24 22.03
N SER A 101 0.20 0.05 22.30
CA SER A 101 -0.50 -1.05 22.97
C SER A 101 -1.00 -0.66 24.37
N VAL A 102 -0.15 0.02 25.12
CA VAL A 102 -0.49 0.54 26.47
C VAL A 102 -1.61 1.59 26.35
N ALA A 103 -1.51 2.53 25.40
CA ALA A 103 -2.54 3.52 25.18
C ALA A 103 -3.89 2.85 24.82
N VAL A 104 -3.88 1.83 23.98
CA VAL A 104 -5.10 1.06 23.64
C VAL A 104 -5.72 0.42 24.88
N ILE A 105 -4.90 -0.13 25.77
CA ILE A 105 -5.40 -0.76 27.02
C ILE A 105 -6.10 0.27 27.94
N PHE A 106 -5.53 1.47 28.06
CA PHE A 106 -6.05 2.48 28.98
C PHE A 106 -7.21 3.31 28.39
N PHE A 107 -7.21 3.56 27.09
CA PHE A 107 -8.16 4.48 26.47
C PHE A 107 -9.27 3.80 25.66
N ILE A 108 -9.13 2.51 25.32
CA ILE A 108 -10.13 1.82 24.50
C ILE A 108 -10.79 0.71 25.33
N THR A 109 -12.06 0.90 25.67
CA THR A 109 -12.94 -0.16 26.16
C THR A 109 -13.50 -0.91 24.95
N GLU A 110 -13.22 -2.21 24.82
CA GLU A 110 -13.85 -3.04 23.78
C GLU A 110 -15.36 -3.00 23.96
N PRO A 111 -16.14 -2.55 22.96
CA PRO A 111 -17.59 -2.64 23.05
C PRO A 111 -17.94 -4.13 23.11
N VAL A 112 -18.67 -4.52 24.16
CA VAL A 112 -19.26 -5.87 24.24
C VAL A 112 -20.26 -5.97 23.11
N THR A 113 -19.83 -6.48 21.98
CA THR A 113 -20.72 -6.82 20.86
C THR A 113 -21.63 -7.94 21.37
N LYS A 114 -22.86 -7.58 21.75
CA LYS A 114 -23.93 -8.57 21.89
C LYS A 114 -23.95 -9.36 20.57
N ASN A 115 -23.88 -10.65 20.71
CA ASN A 115 -23.74 -11.67 19.68
C ASN A 115 -25.02 -11.82 18.82
N ASP A 116 -25.72 -10.71 18.53
CA ASP A 116 -27.03 -10.67 17.84
C ASP A 116 -26.92 -10.42 16.33
N ARG A 117 -25.71 -10.28 15.78
CA ARG A 117 -25.52 -10.37 14.31
C ARG A 117 -25.16 -11.79 13.88
N LYS A 118 -26.01 -12.74 14.20
CA LYS A 118 -26.23 -13.93 13.37
C LYS A 118 -27.06 -13.54 12.15
N ASP A 119 -26.69 -12.47 11.48
CA ASP A 119 -27.24 -12.19 10.15
C ASP A 119 -26.53 -13.13 9.19
N ILE A 120 -27.30 -14.07 8.71
CA ILE A 120 -27.26 -14.84 7.47
C ILE A 120 -26.11 -14.40 6.55
N VAL A 121 -24.86 -14.59 7.00
CA VAL A 121 -23.76 -14.75 6.08
C VAL A 121 -23.92 -16.18 5.59
N GLU A 122 -24.57 -16.37 4.44
CA GLU A 122 -24.46 -17.61 3.71
C GLU A 122 -22.97 -18.00 3.73
N LYS A 123 -22.68 -19.13 4.38
CA LYS A 123 -21.33 -19.68 4.46
C LYS A 123 -20.94 -20.20 3.08
N THR A 124 -20.81 -19.29 2.12
CA THR A 124 -20.17 -19.63 0.85
C THR A 124 -18.69 -19.90 1.12
N SER A 125 -18.20 -20.97 0.58
CA SER A 125 -16.79 -21.35 0.70
C SER A 125 -15.92 -20.31 0.00
N MET A 126 -14.74 -19.99 0.56
CA MET A 126 -13.73 -19.15 -0.12
C MET A 126 -13.43 -19.62 -1.55
N ALA A 127 -13.55 -20.93 -1.80
CA ALA A 127 -13.41 -21.50 -3.12
C ALA A 127 -14.52 -21.07 -4.08
N GLU A 128 -15.75 -20.90 -3.60
CA GLU A 128 -16.89 -20.41 -4.40
C GLU A 128 -16.74 -18.95 -4.73
N ASP A 129 -16.27 -18.13 -3.77
CA ASP A 129 -15.98 -16.71 -3.99
C ASP A 129 -14.86 -16.53 -5.04
N LEU A 130 -13.83 -17.35 -4.98
CA LEU A 130 -12.74 -17.35 -5.97
C LEU A 130 -13.23 -17.82 -7.34
N LYS A 131 -14.09 -18.84 -7.39
CA LYS A 131 -14.71 -19.32 -8.63
C LYS A 131 -15.61 -18.25 -9.25
N TYR A 132 -16.41 -17.53 -8.45
CA TYR A 132 -17.21 -16.41 -8.90
C TYR A 132 -16.34 -15.29 -9.49
N ALA A 133 -15.27 -14.91 -8.76
CA ALA A 133 -14.32 -13.90 -9.22
C ALA A 133 -13.63 -14.30 -10.54
N TYR A 134 -13.27 -15.55 -10.71
CA TYR A 134 -12.65 -16.07 -11.93
C TYR A 134 -13.59 -16.02 -13.14
N HIS A 135 -14.88 -16.34 -12.97
CA HIS A 135 -15.86 -16.33 -14.06
C HIS A 135 -16.34 -14.91 -14.42
N ASN A 136 -16.30 -13.98 -13.47
CA ASN A 136 -16.62 -12.58 -13.75
C ASN A 136 -15.40 -11.85 -14.32
N VAL A 137 -15.40 -11.65 -15.64
CA VAL A 137 -14.26 -11.06 -16.37
C VAL A 137 -13.87 -9.70 -15.80
N ARG A 138 -14.83 -8.83 -15.45
CA ARG A 138 -14.53 -7.50 -14.90
C ARG A 138 -13.89 -7.59 -13.52
N LEU A 139 -14.42 -8.44 -12.66
CA LEU A 139 -13.89 -8.64 -11.32
C LEU A 139 -12.48 -9.26 -11.37
N ARG A 140 -12.29 -10.28 -12.19
CA ARG A 140 -10.98 -10.89 -12.41
C ARG A 140 -9.94 -9.87 -12.85
N ASP A 141 -10.27 -9.02 -13.80
CA ASP A 141 -9.37 -7.98 -14.30
C ASP A 141 -9.01 -6.97 -13.20
N LEU A 142 -9.99 -6.52 -12.41
CA LEU A 142 -9.75 -5.60 -11.29
C LEU A 142 -8.85 -6.24 -10.21
N LEU A 143 -8.98 -7.54 -9.94
CA LEU A 143 -8.09 -8.26 -9.02
C LEU A 143 -6.66 -8.40 -9.57
N ILE A 144 -6.52 -8.69 -10.88
CA ILE A 144 -5.22 -8.71 -11.54
C ILE A 144 -4.56 -7.32 -11.50
N ILE A 145 -5.33 -6.27 -11.77
CA ILE A 145 -4.85 -4.89 -11.69
C ILE A 145 -4.42 -4.57 -10.26
N SER A 146 -5.20 -4.96 -9.24
CA SER A 146 -4.84 -4.79 -7.82
C SER A 146 -3.48 -5.43 -7.49
N PHE A 147 -3.26 -6.66 -7.96
CA PHE A 147 -2.00 -7.38 -7.80
C PHE A 147 -0.84 -6.66 -8.50
N LEU A 148 -1.00 -6.30 -9.78
CA LEU A 148 0.07 -5.70 -10.57
C LEU A 148 0.48 -4.32 -10.04
N ILE A 149 -0.50 -3.48 -9.66
CA ILE A 149 -0.23 -2.16 -9.09
C ILE A 149 0.58 -2.30 -7.81
N GLN A 150 0.12 -3.15 -6.90
CA GLN A 150 0.78 -3.32 -5.62
C GLN A 150 2.18 -3.93 -5.76
N SER A 151 2.34 -4.86 -6.72
CA SER A 151 3.66 -5.40 -7.07
C SER A 151 4.62 -4.31 -7.54
N THR A 152 4.18 -3.40 -8.43
CA THR A 152 5.06 -2.32 -8.94
C THR A 152 5.44 -1.33 -7.84
N ILE A 153 4.50 -0.99 -6.93
CA ILE A 153 4.78 -0.09 -5.80
C ILE A 153 5.83 -0.70 -4.87
N LEU A 154 5.61 -1.93 -4.43
CA LEU A 154 6.51 -2.61 -3.49
C LEU A 154 7.83 -3.07 -4.13
N MET A 155 7.89 -3.18 -5.44
CA MET A 155 9.11 -3.43 -6.19
C MET A 155 10.06 -2.22 -6.16
N ILE A 156 9.53 -1.02 -6.31
CA ILE A 156 10.31 0.23 -6.35
C ILE A 156 10.78 0.63 -4.95
N GLN A 157 9.97 0.42 -3.92
CA GLN A 157 10.22 0.94 -2.57
C GLN A 157 11.59 0.59 -1.99
N PRO A 158 12.05 -0.68 -1.93
CA PRO A 158 13.37 -1.02 -1.41
C PRO A 158 14.52 -0.55 -2.32
N VAL A 159 14.27 -0.51 -3.63
CA VAL A 159 15.28 -0.11 -4.63
C VAL A 159 15.54 1.40 -4.58
N THR A 160 14.55 2.20 -4.17
CA THR A 160 14.69 3.66 -4.08
C THR A 160 15.87 4.07 -3.18
N SER A 161 16.03 3.44 -2.02
CA SER A 161 17.16 3.78 -1.11
C SER A 161 18.50 3.41 -1.73
N LEU A 162 18.59 2.27 -2.43
CA LEU A 162 19.83 1.85 -3.10
C LEU A 162 20.15 2.77 -4.28
N TYR A 163 19.15 3.13 -5.07
CA TYR A 163 19.32 4.02 -6.21
C TYR A 163 19.71 5.44 -5.79
N VAL A 164 19.12 5.94 -4.70
CA VAL A 164 19.54 7.22 -4.08
C VAL A 164 21.00 7.16 -3.63
N GLY A 165 21.47 6.04 -3.07
CA GLY A 165 22.88 5.83 -2.72
C GLY A 165 23.80 5.89 -3.94
N GLU A 166 23.40 5.27 -5.05
CA GLU A 166 24.13 5.33 -6.33
C GLU A 166 24.20 6.77 -6.87
N LEU A 167 23.08 7.51 -6.83
CA LEU A 167 23.03 8.91 -7.28
C LEU A 167 23.84 9.88 -6.42
N LEU A 168 23.91 9.64 -5.12
CA LEU A 168 24.73 10.44 -4.19
C LEU A 168 26.22 10.09 -4.25
N GLY A 169 26.59 8.93 -4.82
CA GLY A 169 27.97 8.42 -4.79
C GLY A 169 28.49 8.10 -3.38
N SER A 170 27.60 8.07 -2.39
CA SER A 170 27.92 7.85 -0.98
C SER A 170 26.72 7.29 -0.24
N MET A 171 26.95 6.42 0.73
CA MET A 171 25.88 5.88 1.60
C MET A 171 25.60 6.77 2.81
N GLU A 172 26.32 7.85 3.00
CA GLU A 172 26.28 8.71 4.18
C GLU A 172 24.95 9.49 4.18
N LYS A 173 24.03 9.70 4.18
CA LYS A 173 22.73 10.41 4.26
C LYS A 173 21.63 9.76 3.43
N VAL A 174 21.89 8.55 2.90
CA VAL A 174 20.92 7.86 2.04
C VAL A 174 19.57 7.70 2.71
N GLU A 175 19.54 7.36 4.00
CA GLU A 175 18.32 7.14 4.75
C GLU A 175 17.43 8.39 4.81
N VAL A 176 18.05 9.55 5.09
CA VAL A 176 17.33 10.82 5.19
C VAL A 176 16.85 11.28 3.82
N VAL A 177 17.71 11.21 2.80
CA VAL A 177 17.40 11.67 1.45
C VAL A 177 16.32 10.79 0.81
N SER A 178 16.44 9.47 0.92
CA SER A 178 15.43 8.54 0.42
C SER A 178 14.10 8.70 1.16
N GLY A 179 14.14 8.88 2.49
CA GLY A 179 12.96 9.17 3.29
C GLY A 179 12.26 10.46 2.84
N PHE A 180 13.01 11.52 2.58
CA PHE A 180 12.48 12.78 2.06
C PHE A 180 11.83 12.61 0.68
N ILE A 181 12.50 11.93 -0.25
CA ILE A 181 11.99 11.68 -1.61
C ILE A 181 10.70 10.84 -1.58
N MET A 182 10.66 9.78 -0.77
CA MET A 182 9.47 8.95 -0.63
C MET A 182 8.31 9.72 -0.01
N SER A 183 8.58 10.53 1.02
CA SER A 183 7.57 11.38 1.65
C SER A 183 7.06 12.47 0.72
N ALA A 184 7.91 13.06 -0.11
CA ALA A 184 7.50 14.03 -1.13
C ALA A 184 6.50 13.41 -2.12
N GLY A 185 6.74 12.17 -2.60
CA GLY A 185 5.79 11.42 -3.42
C GLY A 185 4.47 11.15 -2.70
N GLY A 186 4.52 10.80 -1.41
CA GLY A 186 3.34 10.62 -0.57
C GLY A 186 2.52 11.90 -0.39
N ILE A 187 3.17 13.04 -0.14
CA ILE A 187 2.53 14.36 -0.05
C ILE A 187 1.83 14.71 -1.37
N ALA A 188 2.53 14.54 -2.50
CA ALA A 188 1.97 14.76 -3.83
C ALA A 188 0.70 13.94 -4.05
N GLY A 189 0.74 12.66 -3.67
CA GLY A 189 -0.41 11.77 -3.71
C GLY A 189 -1.57 12.26 -2.83
N ALA A 190 -1.30 12.62 -1.58
CA ALA A 190 -2.34 13.11 -0.67
C ALA A 190 -3.06 14.35 -1.20
N LEU A 191 -2.31 15.30 -1.79
CA LEU A 191 -2.85 16.52 -2.38
C LEU A 191 -3.75 16.26 -3.61
N THR A 192 -3.45 15.21 -4.37
CA THR A 192 -4.15 14.90 -5.65
C THR A 192 -5.24 13.85 -5.51
N THR A 193 -5.29 13.09 -4.40
CA THR A 193 -6.28 12.00 -4.20
C THR A 193 -7.72 12.47 -4.41
N ALA A 194 -8.11 13.60 -3.82
CA ALA A 194 -9.47 14.13 -3.93
C ALA A 194 -9.81 14.58 -5.36
N LEU A 195 -8.83 15.07 -6.11
CA LEU A 195 -9.01 15.47 -7.52
C LEU A 195 -9.28 14.22 -8.37
N TRP A 196 -8.52 13.15 -8.17
CA TRP A 196 -8.73 11.89 -8.89
C TRP A 196 -10.04 11.22 -8.54
N GLY A 197 -10.48 11.29 -7.28
CA GLY A 197 -11.80 10.82 -6.86
C GLY A 197 -12.93 11.52 -7.61
N LYS A 198 -12.90 12.85 -7.69
CA LYS A 198 -13.87 13.66 -8.46
C LYS A 198 -13.78 13.37 -9.97
N PHE A 199 -12.57 13.28 -10.49
CA PHE A 199 -12.35 12.97 -11.91
C PHE A 199 -12.93 11.60 -12.28
N GLY A 200 -12.76 10.58 -11.42
CA GLY A 200 -13.34 9.26 -11.63
C GLY A 200 -14.87 9.25 -11.62
N GLN A 201 -15.50 10.07 -10.78
CA GLN A 201 -16.96 10.21 -10.76
C GLN A 201 -17.50 10.87 -12.04
N SER A 202 -16.78 11.82 -12.62
CA SER A 202 -17.22 12.58 -13.79
C SER A 202 -16.90 11.91 -15.13
N HIS A 203 -15.77 11.21 -15.25
CA HIS A 203 -15.28 10.65 -16.50
C HIS A 203 -15.27 9.12 -16.52
N GLY A 204 -15.57 8.49 -15.39
CA GLY A 204 -15.58 7.04 -15.24
C GLY A 204 -14.30 6.45 -14.65
N TYR A 205 -14.45 5.35 -13.92
CA TYR A 205 -13.39 4.76 -13.13
C TYR A 205 -12.32 4.07 -13.98
N TYR A 206 -12.71 3.39 -15.06
CA TYR A 206 -11.74 2.75 -15.97
C TYR A 206 -10.91 3.77 -16.74
N PHE A 207 -11.54 4.87 -17.18
CA PHE A 207 -10.83 5.96 -17.83
C PHE A 207 -9.82 6.61 -16.90
N THR A 208 -10.21 6.86 -15.64
CA THR A 208 -9.31 7.43 -14.64
C THR A 208 -8.14 6.51 -14.33
N MET A 209 -8.39 5.21 -14.12
CA MET A 209 -7.31 4.23 -13.93
C MET A 209 -6.38 4.16 -15.14
N MET A 210 -6.89 4.23 -16.35
CA MET A 210 -6.09 4.27 -17.57
C MET A 210 -5.17 5.50 -17.59
N VAL A 211 -5.72 6.70 -17.41
CA VAL A 211 -4.95 7.96 -17.43
C VAL A 211 -3.87 7.93 -16.36
N THR A 212 -4.24 7.56 -15.12
CA THR A 212 -3.29 7.52 -14.00
C THR A 212 -2.20 6.47 -14.20
N MET A 213 -2.52 5.29 -14.74
CA MET A 213 -1.54 4.24 -15.01
C MET A 213 -0.59 4.60 -16.15
N ILE A 214 -1.09 5.17 -17.25
CA ILE A 214 -0.24 5.60 -18.35
C ILE A 214 0.70 6.73 -17.92
N SER A 215 0.16 7.75 -17.24
CA SER A 215 0.97 8.87 -16.75
C SER A 215 2.00 8.43 -15.72
N ALA A 216 1.61 7.62 -14.73
CA ALA A 216 2.53 7.09 -13.73
C ALA A 216 3.59 6.20 -14.38
N GLY A 217 3.21 5.33 -15.33
CA GLY A 217 4.13 4.45 -16.03
C GLY A 217 5.17 5.22 -16.86
N MET A 218 4.75 6.25 -17.60
CA MET A 218 5.68 7.13 -18.35
C MET A 218 6.65 7.83 -17.39
N LEU A 219 6.15 8.40 -16.31
CA LEU A 219 6.98 9.09 -15.32
C LEU A 219 7.94 8.13 -14.60
N THR A 220 7.51 6.91 -14.31
CA THR A 220 8.38 5.87 -13.73
C THR A 220 9.48 5.45 -14.70
N LEU A 221 9.20 5.37 -16.01
CA LEU A 221 10.24 5.16 -17.03
C LEU A 221 11.21 6.33 -17.10
N ILE A 222 10.70 7.56 -17.10
CA ILE A 222 11.53 8.77 -17.11
C ILE A 222 12.39 8.83 -15.84
N GLN A 223 11.89 8.37 -14.69
CA GLN A 223 12.61 8.34 -13.42
C GLN A 223 13.88 7.47 -13.46
N ALA A 224 13.99 6.54 -14.40
CA ALA A 224 15.20 5.74 -14.64
C ALA A 224 16.33 6.52 -15.31
N ILE A 225 16.08 7.72 -15.89
CA ILE A 225 17.02 8.47 -16.70
C ILE A 225 17.89 9.47 -15.88
N PRO A 226 17.35 10.21 -14.88
CA PRO A 226 18.10 11.23 -14.16
C PRO A 226 19.34 10.66 -13.47
N ARG A 227 20.46 11.33 -13.68
CA ARG A 227 21.72 11.06 -12.96
C ARG A 227 21.91 11.98 -11.75
N GLU A 228 20.95 12.86 -11.49
CA GLU A 228 20.95 13.82 -10.41
C GLU A 228 19.78 13.58 -9.46
N ILE A 229 20.04 13.75 -8.16
CA ILE A 229 19.05 13.50 -7.08
C ILE A 229 17.80 14.36 -7.22
N TRP A 230 17.95 15.62 -7.65
CA TRP A 230 16.82 16.55 -7.80
C TRP A 230 15.87 16.16 -8.92
N GLY A 231 16.42 15.72 -10.06
CA GLY A 231 15.62 15.19 -11.18
C GLY A 231 14.85 13.93 -10.76
N PHE A 232 15.50 13.03 -10.03
CA PHE A 232 14.86 11.83 -9.49
C PHE A 232 13.75 12.18 -8.49
N ALA A 233 13.99 13.12 -7.57
CA ALA A 233 13.00 13.57 -6.59
C ALA A 233 11.77 14.22 -7.26
N ALA A 234 11.99 15.05 -8.30
CA ALA A 234 10.91 15.67 -9.07
C ALA A 234 10.06 14.61 -9.79
N CYS A 235 10.68 13.60 -10.39
CA CYS A 235 9.96 12.48 -10.99
C CYS A 235 9.15 11.70 -9.95
N GLN A 236 9.73 11.42 -8.78
CA GLN A 236 9.04 10.73 -7.68
C GLN A 236 7.82 11.50 -7.19
N PHE A 237 7.92 12.81 -7.07
CA PHE A 237 6.81 13.70 -6.73
C PHE A 237 5.68 13.58 -7.77
N LEU A 238 6.02 13.67 -9.05
CA LEU A 238 5.05 13.56 -10.14
C LEU A 238 4.42 12.16 -10.22
N VAL A 239 5.20 11.09 -10.06
CA VAL A 239 4.66 9.72 -9.98
C VAL A 239 3.64 9.62 -8.85
N GLY A 240 3.93 10.20 -7.68
CA GLY A 240 3.01 10.26 -6.56
C GLY A 240 1.69 10.93 -6.89
N CYS A 241 1.71 12.04 -7.65
CA CYS A 241 0.50 12.74 -8.09
C CYS A 241 -0.47 11.87 -8.89
N PHE A 242 0.04 10.97 -9.73
CA PHE A 242 -0.79 10.14 -10.60
C PHE A 242 -1.11 8.79 -9.98
N LEU A 243 -0.14 8.10 -9.42
CA LEU A 243 -0.29 6.72 -8.94
C LEU A 243 -1.36 6.58 -7.85
N VAL A 244 -1.54 7.61 -7.01
CA VAL A 244 -2.55 7.61 -5.95
C VAL A 244 -3.98 7.55 -6.47
N GLY A 245 -4.25 8.03 -7.70
CA GLY A 245 -5.58 8.04 -8.31
C GLY A 245 -6.12 6.63 -8.66
N VAL A 246 -5.25 5.64 -8.69
CA VAL A 246 -5.61 4.27 -9.08
C VAL A 246 -6.48 3.59 -8.03
N ASN A 247 -6.08 3.62 -6.75
CA ASN A 247 -6.77 2.91 -5.68
C ASN A 247 -8.23 3.37 -5.45
N PRO A 248 -8.55 4.69 -5.39
CA PRO A 248 -9.93 5.15 -5.28
C PRO A 248 -10.81 4.67 -6.45
N SER A 249 -10.28 4.77 -7.68
CA SER A 249 -10.99 4.36 -8.89
C SER A 249 -11.20 2.84 -8.94
N LEU A 250 -10.19 2.06 -8.52
CA LEU A 250 -10.27 0.61 -8.41
C LEU A 250 -11.34 0.19 -7.40
N ASN A 251 -11.33 0.77 -6.21
CA ASN A 251 -12.29 0.46 -5.15
C ASN A 251 -13.71 0.82 -5.57
N ALA A 252 -13.90 1.96 -6.23
CA ALA A 252 -15.19 2.37 -6.76
C ALA A 252 -15.68 1.43 -7.89
N ALA A 253 -14.78 0.99 -8.77
CA ALA A 253 -15.10 0.02 -9.81
C ALA A 253 -15.49 -1.35 -9.21
N LEU A 254 -14.77 -1.80 -8.17
CA LEU A 254 -15.10 -3.04 -7.45
C LEU A 254 -16.52 -3.00 -6.88
N VAL A 255 -16.91 -1.89 -6.25
CA VAL A 255 -18.28 -1.71 -5.73
C VAL A 255 -19.30 -1.68 -6.87
N LYS A 256 -19.04 -0.92 -7.92
CA LYS A 256 -19.97 -0.72 -9.04
C LYS A 256 -20.30 -2.02 -9.80
N TYR A 257 -19.31 -2.89 -9.96
CA TYR A 257 -19.45 -4.12 -10.76
C TYR A 257 -19.69 -5.38 -9.95
N THR A 258 -19.98 -5.23 -8.65
CA THR A 258 -20.26 -6.35 -7.74
C THR A 258 -21.62 -6.15 -7.05
N PRO A 259 -22.43 -7.20 -6.87
CA PRO A 259 -23.69 -7.11 -6.10
C PRO A 259 -23.41 -6.70 -4.65
N GLU A 260 -24.34 -5.98 -4.02
CA GLU A 260 -24.21 -5.45 -2.64
C GLU A 260 -23.87 -6.53 -1.61
N PHE A 261 -24.49 -7.71 -1.71
CA PHE A 261 -24.24 -8.84 -0.80
C PHE A 261 -22.81 -9.40 -0.89
N PHE A 262 -22.08 -9.09 -1.98
CA PHE A 262 -20.72 -9.57 -2.24
C PHE A 262 -19.64 -8.52 -1.93
N HIS A 263 -19.98 -7.25 -1.63
CA HIS A 263 -19.01 -6.15 -1.44
C HIS A 263 -17.94 -6.49 -0.40
N GLY A 264 -18.31 -7.01 0.78
CA GLY A 264 -17.33 -7.38 1.80
C GLY A 264 -16.33 -8.43 1.32
N ARG A 265 -16.82 -9.42 0.57
CA ARG A 265 -16.00 -10.52 0.03
C ARG A 265 -15.07 -10.04 -1.08
N VAL A 266 -15.55 -9.16 -1.98
CA VAL A 266 -14.71 -8.61 -3.06
C VAL A 266 -13.57 -7.74 -2.53
N PHE A 267 -13.80 -6.95 -1.48
CA PHE A 267 -12.72 -6.22 -0.82
C PHE A 267 -11.72 -7.15 -0.15
N GLY A 268 -12.18 -8.27 0.42
CA GLY A 268 -11.30 -9.33 0.93
C GLY A 268 -10.41 -9.93 -0.16
N LEU A 269 -11.00 -10.28 -1.32
CA LEU A 269 -10.26 -10.79 -2.48
C LEU A 269 -9.28 -9.75 -3.05
N ALA A 270 -9.70 -8.48 -3.16
CA ALA A 270 -8.84 -7.40 -3.62
C ALA A 270 -7.64 -7.17 -2.67
N THR A 271 -7.89 -7.19 -1.35
CA THR A 271 -6.83 -7.11 -0.34
C THR A 271 -5.89 -8.31 -0.43
N ALA A 272 -6.40 -9.52 -0.61
CA ALA A 272 -5.57 -10.71 -0.82
C ALA A 272 -4.70 -10.56 -2.08
N ALA A 273 -5.27 -10.10 -3.20
CA ALA A 273 -4.52 -9.85 -4.43
C ALA A 273 -3.42 -8.80 -4.23
N GLN A 274 -3.70 -7.72 -3.50
CA GLN A 274 -2.71 -6.71 -3.12
C GLN A 274 -1.58 -7.30 -2.26
N GLN A 275 -1.90 -8.16 -1.29
CA GLN A 275 -0.89 -8.80 -0.42
C GLN A 275 0.00 -9.78 -1.20
N PHE A 276 -0.56 -10.51 -2.18
CA PHE A 276 0.27 -11.28 -3.11
C PHE A 276 1.17 -10.38 -3.96
N GLY A 277 0.68 -9.20 -4.38
CA GLY A 277 1.50 -8.18 -5.04
C GLY A 277 2.63 -7.67 -4.14
N ASN A 278 2.34 -7.39 -2.87
CA ASN A 278 3.34 -6.98 -1.88
C ASN A 278 4.47 -8.02 -1.71
N MET A 279 4.12 -9.31 -1.80
CA MET A 279 5.09 -10.41 -1.73
C MET A 279 5.90 -10.53 -3.03
N ALA A 280 5.23 -10.48 -4.18
CA ALA A 280 5.86 -10.67 -5.49
C ALA A 280 6.79 -9.50 -5.87
N GLY A 281 6.40 -8.26 -5.54
CA GLY A 281 7.15 -7.06 -5.93
C GLY A 281 8.63 -7.08 -5.54
N PRO A 282 8.98 -7.21 -4.25
CA PRO A 282 10.39 -7.26 -3.82
C PRO A 282 11.15 -8.45 -4.39
N LEU A 283 10.50 -9.61 -4.58
CA LEU A 283 11.14 -10.79 -5.19
C LEU A 283 11.50 -10.52 -6.66
N ILE A 284 10.58 -9.93 -7.42
CA ILE A 284 10.85 -9.53 -8.82
C ILE A 284 11.95 -8.48 -8.86
N ALA A 285 11.91 -7.48 -7.97
CA ALA A 285 12.96 -6.48 -7.86
C ALA A 285 14.33 -7.10 -7.60
N ALA A 286 14.45 -8.05 -6.66
CA ALA A 286 15.69 -8.74 -6.35
C ALA A 286 16.29 -9.48 -7.56
N CYS A 287 15.45 -10.08 -8.41
CA CYS A 287 15.90 -10.74 -9.63
C CYS A 287 16.39 -9.73 -10.69
N ILE A 288 15.72 -8.58 -10.82
CA ILE A 288 16.03 -7.58 -11.85
C ILE A 288 17.24 -6.71 -11.45
N MET A 289 17.32 -6.30 -10.18
CA MET A 289 18.39 -5.42 -9.67
C MET A 289 19.79 -6.03 -9.78
N TYR A 290 19.88 -7.36 -9.97
CA TYR A 290 21.15 -8.04 -10.20
C TYR A 290 21.88 -7.53 -11.47
N THR A 291 21.13 -7.01 -12.44
CA THR A 291 21.71 -6.43 -13.67
C THR A 291 22.03 -4.94 -13.49
N ALA A 292 21.04 -4.13 -13.09
CA ALA A 292 21.20 -2.72 -12.72
C ALA A 292 19.94 -2.21 -12.01
N LEU A 293 20.11 -1.24 -11.09
CA LEU A 293 18.99 -0.71 -10.28
C LEU A 293 17.93 0.00 -11.13
N TRP A 294 18.32 0.73 -12.16
CA TRP A 294 17.39 1.44 -13.05
C TRP A 294 16.46 0.51 -13.86
N HIS A 295 16.86 -0.74 -14.09
CA HIS A 295 16.02 -1.74 -14.77
C HIS A 295 14.73 -2.02 -13.99
N VAL A 296 14.76 -1.88 -12.66
CA VAL A 296 13.57 -2.08 -11.82
C VAL A 296 12.53 -1.00 -12.12
N TYR A 297 12.94 0.26 -12.26
CA TYR A 297 12.06 1.35 -12.65
C TYR A 297 11.52 1.16 -14.08
N ALA A 298 12.39 0.76 -15.00
CA ALA A 298 12.01 0.49 -16.38
C ALA A 298 10.96 -0.64 -16.46
N PHE A 299 11.15 -1.72 -15.73
CA PHE A 299 10.20 -2.83 -15.67
C PHE A 299 8.87 -2.40 -15.03
N ALA A 300 8.91 -1.71 -13.87
CA ALA A 300 7.72 -1.22 -13.19
C ALA A 300 6.90 -0.27 -14.08
N GLY A 301 7.56 0.70 -14.70
CA GLY A 301 6.91 1.64 -15.60
C GLY A 301 6.31 0.95 -16.83
N THR A 302 6.99 -0.05 -17.39
CA THR A 302 6.46 -0.87 -18.49
C THR A 302 5.21 -1.64 -18.07
N VAL A 303 5.21 -2.27 -16.91
CA VAL A 303 4.02 -2.98 -16.38
C VAL A 303 2.86 -2.00 -16.20
N GLN A 304 3.09 -0.82 -15.62
CA GLN A 304 2.06 0.21 -15.45
C GLN A 304 1.49 0.67 -16.81
N LEU A 305 2.33 0.88 -17.82
CA LEU A 305 1.90 1.22 -19.18
C LEU A 305 1.07 0.11 -19.81
N ILE A 306 1.50 -1.15 -19.69
CA ILE A 306 0.76 -2.31 -20.22
C ILE A 306 -0.62 -2.37 -19.58
N VAL A 307 -0.74 -2.18 -18.26
CA VAL A 307 -2.03 -2.14 -17.57
C VAL A 307 -2.89 -0.99 -18.08
N GLY A 308 -2.33 0.20 -18.25
CA GLY A 308 -3.05 1.36 -18.80
C GLY A 308 -3.56 1.13 -20.24
N ILE A 309 -2.72 0.56 -21.11
CA ILE A 309 -3.10 0.21 -22.50
C ILE A 309 -4.15 -0.89 -22.51
N MET A 310 -4.04 -1.90 -21.66
CA MET A 310 -5.04 -2.96 -21.51
C MET A 310 -6.41 -2.37 -21.12
N LEU A 311 -6.44 -1.44 -20.16
CA LEU A 311 -7.66 -0.74 -19.76
C LEU A 311 -8.26 0.05 -20.92
N TYR A 312 -7.43 0.76 -21.70
CA TYR A 312 -7.87 1.47 -22.90
C TYR A 312 -8.52 0.52 -23.91
N CYS A 313 -7.84 -0.52 -24.31
CA CYS A 313 -8.29 -1.44 -25.36
C CYS A 313 -9.55 -2.23 -24.94
N LYS A 314 -9.65 -2.60 -23.66
CA LYS A 314 -10.68 -3.52 -23.21
C LYS A 314 -11.97 -2.83 -22.79
N TYR A 315 -11.87 -1.65 -22.16
CA TYR A 315 -12.98 -0.95 -21.55
C TYR A 315 -13.24 0.43 -22.17
N VAL A 316 -12.26 1.29 -22.21
CA VAL A 316 -12.42 2.69 -22.62
C VAL A 316 -12.79 2.81 -24.10
N LYS A 317 -12.09 2.09 -24.98
CA LYS A 317 -12.40 2.07 -26.44
C LYS A 317 -13.81 1.55 -26.75
N LYS A 318 -14.37 0.71 -25.87
CA LYS A 318 -15.74 0.17 -26.02
C LYS A 318 -16.82 1.07 -25.41
N GLY A 319 -16.45 2.23 -24.89
CA GLY A 319 -17.38 3.14 -24.22
C GLY A 319 -17.78 2.72 -22.81
N GLU A 320 -17.12 1.71 -22.24
CA GLU A 320 -17.34 1.26 -20.88
C GLU A 320 -16.46 2.10 -19.93
N LEU A 321 -16.84 3.36 -19.71
CA LEU A 321 -16.02 4.29 -18.91
C LEU A 321 -16.07 4.00 -17.40
N GLY A 322 -17.05 3.24 -16.94
CA GLY A 322 -17.18 2.85 -15.52
C GLY A 322 -18.35 3.50 -14.81
#